data_f7f04b644eb4adc281d8d820a9bf17e8
#
_entry.id   f7f04b644eb4adc281d8d820a9bf17e8
#
_cell.length_a   1.000
_cell.length_b   1.000
_cell.length_c   1.000
_cell.angle_alpha   90.00
_cell.angle_beta   90.00
_cell.angle_gamma   90.00
#
_symmetry.space_group_name_H-M   'P 1'
#
loop_
_entity.id
_entity.type
_entity.pdbx_description
1 polymer ?
#
loop_
_entity_poly.entity_id
_entity_poly.type
_entity_poly.pdbx_seq_one_letter_code
_entity_poly.pdbx_strand_id
1 'polypeptide(L)'
;MHSSPQHARNPIARVNGVAINDSALLPEELRQRACTELLRQAAQHAGLLDDADTASTDGAISEAATAAIEALLERELHVPEPADAECRRYYSAHAAQYHTGERVHLRHILFAVTPGVDVVKLRKRAETALLDVRCHDGQAGAGNADAFGKSARELSNCPSGAEGGDLGWVEAADCAPEFAREVFGHAEIGVLPRLVHSRFGLHVVDVRARQPGEAQSFDAVRNAVALALRRQTYVTAMRQYLMLLAGKAIVESVDLDAADTPLVQ
;
A
#
# COMPACT_ATOMS: atom_id res chain seq x y z
N MET A 1 42.76 -17.98 19.49
CA MET A 1 41.72 -17.21 20.20
C MET A 1 40.70 -16.82 19.17
N HIS A 2 39.61 -17.60 19.08
CA HIS A 2 38.51 -17.33 18.15
C HIS A 2 37.47 -16.55 18.92
N SER A 3 37.37 -15.26 18.63
CA SER A 3 36.25 -14.42 19.12
C SER A 3 35.03 -14.77 18.32
N SER A 4 34.06 -15.42 18.96
CA SER A 4 32.71 -15.63 18.42
C SER A 4 32.04 -14.28 18.20
N PRO A 5 31.33 -14.04 17.07
CA PRO A 5 30.56 -12.84 16.88
C PRO A 5 29.40 -12.86 17.91
N GLN A 6 29.39 -11.86 18.78
CA GLN A 6 28.28 -11.59 19.66
C GLN A 6 27.05 -11.30 18.76
N HIS A 7 26.05 -12.17 18.81
CA HIS A 7 24.72 -11.90 18.26
C HIS A 7 24.18 -10.67 19.01
N ALA A 8 24.19 -9.52 18.35
CA ALA A 8 23.48 -8.35 18.84
C ALA A 8 22.00 -8.75 18.98
N ARG A 9 21.54 -8.91 20.22
CA ARG A 9 20.12 -9.09 20.49
C ARG A 9 19.42 -7.83 20.01
N ASN A 10 18.53 -7.95 19.04
CA ASN A 10 17.67 -6.83 18.66
C ASN A 10 16.95 -6.32 19.90
N PRO A 11 16.89 -5.01 20.11
CA PRO A 11 16.23 -4.44 21.27
C PRO A 11 14.75 -4.85 21.28
N ILE A 12 14.27 -5.26 22.45
CA ILE A 12 12.84 -5.53 22.64
C ILE A 12 12.12 -4.19 22.61
N ALA A 13 11.19 -4.04 21.66
CA ALA A 13 10.35 -2.86 21.56
C ALA A 13 9.25 -2.89 22.63
N ARG A 14 8.93 -1.72 23.19
CA ARG A 14 7.97 -1.59 24.30
C ARG A 14 7.05 -0.40 24.09
N VAL A 15 5.81 -0.55 24.59
CA VAL A 15 4.84 0.53 24.73
C VAL A 15 4.40 0.58 26.20
N ASN A 16 4.74 1.67 26.90
CA ASN A 16 4.50 1.83 28.35
C ASN A 16 5.02 0.62 29.16
N GLY A 17 6.20 0.13 28.82
CA GLY A 17 6.83 -1.01 29.48
C GLY A 17 6.36 -2.40 29.00
N VAL A 18 5.27 -2.49 28.24
CA VAL A 18 4.76 -3.74 27.68
C VAL A 18 5.56 -4.13 26.43
N ALA A 19 6.14 -5.32 26.43
CA ALA A 19 6.88 -5.84 25.29
C ALA A 19 5.94 -6.22 24.13
N ILE A 20 6.26 -5.81 22.90
CA ILE A 20 5.46 -6.05 21.69
C ILE A 20 6.12 -7.00 20.71
N ASN A 21 7.32 -7.46 20.98
CA ASN A 21 8.05 -8.48 20.21
C ASN A 21 8.94 -9.31 21.11
N ASP A 22 9.27 -10.50 20.67
CA ASP A 22 10.25 -11.42 21.27
C ASP A 22 11.41 -11.75 20.31
N SER A 23 11.27 -11.38 19.03
CA SER A 23 12.18 -11.67 17.93
C SER A 23 12.37 -10.44 17.04
N ALA A 24 13.30 -10.52 16.11
CA ALA A 24 13.53 -9.47 15.12
C ALA A 24 12.36 -9.39 14.14
N LEU A 25 11.77 -8.21 14.03
CA LEU A 25 10.69 -7.88 13.11
C LEU A 25 11.11 -6.78 12.14
N LEU A 26 10.42 -6.68 11.03
CA LEU A 26 10.55 -5.54 10.13
C LEU A 26 10.06 -4.26 10.81
N PRO A 27 10.62 -3.08 10.47
CA PRO A 27 10.19 -1.81 11.06
C PRO A 27 8.67 -1.54 10.91
N GLU A 28 8.07 -1.97 9.80
CA GLU A 28 6.64 -1.85 9.55
C GLU A 28 5.79 -2.71 10.50
N GLU A 29 6.23 -3.96 10.74
CA GLU A 29 5.56 -4.87 11.68
C GLU A 29 5.66 -4.37 13.12
N LEU A 30 6.83 -3.83 13.52
CA LEU A 30 7.00 -3.22 14.83
C LEU A 30 6.08 -2.00 15.03
N ARG A 31 5.97 -1.14 14.00
CA ARG A 31 5.04 -0.01 14.04
C ARG A 31 3.59 -0.46 14.18
N GLN A 32 3.18 -1.45 13.38
CA GLN A 32 1.83 -2.00 13.44
C GLN A 32 1.52 -2.53 14.85
N ARG A 33 2.42 -3.31 15.45
CA ARG A 33 2.25 -3.84 16.81
C ARG A 33 2.21 -2.73 17.85
N ALA A 34 3.07 -1.71 17.73
CA ALA A 34 3.07 -0.57 18.62
C ALA A 34 1.75 0.21 18.56
N CYS A 35 1.22 0.47 17.37
CA CYS A 35 -0.07 1.12 17.19
C CYS A 35 -1.23 0.28 17.77
N THR A 36 -1.22 -1.02 17.54
CA THR A 36 -2.22 -1.95 18.11
C THR A 36 -2.17 -1.92 19.64
N GLU A 37 -0.98 -1.96 20.24
CA GLU A 37 -0.81 -1.91 21.69
C GLU A 37 -1.24 -0.56 22.28
N LEU A 38 -0.95 0.57 21.60
CA LEU A 38 -1.44 1.89 21.99
C LEU A 38 -2.97 1.93 22.06
N LEU A 39 -3.64 1.36 21.03
CA LEU A 39 -5.10 1.29 20.99
C LEU A 39 -5.66 0.35 22.06
N ARG A 40 -5.02 -0.81 22.29
CA ARG A 40 -5.43 -1.77 23.32
C ARG A 40 -5.38 -1.12 24.71
N GLN A 41 -4.27 -0.46 25.06
CA GLN A 41 -4.13 0.25 26.33
C GLN A 41 -5.12 1.43 26.45
N ALA A 42 -5.36 2.15 25.36
CA ALA A 42 -6.37 3.21 25.33
C ALA A 42 -7.78 2.64 25.59
N ALA A 43 -8.12 1.46 25.07
CA ALA A 43 -9.38 0.78 25.34
C ALA A 43 -9.50 0.34 26.81
N GLN A 44 -8.40 -0.12 27.43
CA GLN A 44 -8.36 -0.41 28.88
C GLN A 44 -8.60 0.85 29.71
N HIS A 45 -7.87 1.94 29.42
CA HIS A 45 -8.07 3.23 30.11
C HIS A 45 -9.48 3.79 29.94
N ALA A 46 -10.13 3.49 28.83
CA ALA A 46 -11.50 3.88 28.55
C ALA A 46 -12.56 2.99 29.23
N GLY A 47 -12.13 1.92 29.92
CA GLY A 47 -13.02 0.94 30.55
C GLY A 47 -13.76 0.04 29.55
N LEU A 48 -13.27 -0.06 28.32
CA LEU A 48 -13.84 -0.90 27.26
C LEU A 48 -13.23 -2.30 27.23
N LEU A 49 -12.03 -2.45 27.81
CA LEU A 49 -11.30 -3.71 27.88
C LEU A 49 -10.85 -3.95 29.32
N ASP A 50 -10.89 -5.20 29.75
CA ASP A 50 -10.42 -5.62 31.08
C ASP A 50 -8.90 -5.39 31.19
N ASP A 51 -8.44 -4.89 32.34
CA ASP A 51 -7.02 -4.70 32.64
C ASP A 51 -6.24 -6.03 32.67
N ALA A 52 -6.90 -7.15 32.88
CA ALA A 52 -6.31 -8.49 32.83
C ALA A 52 -6.06 -8.99 31.39
N ASP A 53 -6.60 -8.35 30.36
CA ASP A 53 -6.25 -8.65 28.97
C ASP A 53 -4.80 -8.24 28.71
N THR A 54 -3.97 -9.22 28.38
CA THR A 54 -2.53 -9.03 28.22
C THR A 54 -2.13 -8.96 26.75
N ALA A 55 -1.15 -8.10 26.45
CA ALA A 55 -0.55 -8.05 25.12
C ALA A 55 0.16 -9.36 24.79
N SER A 56 0.12 -9.74 23.52
CA SER A 56 0.90 -10.86 22.99
C SER A 56 2.14 -10.37 22.24
N THR A 57 3.26 -11.07 22.40
CA THR A 57 4.50 -10.79 21.68
C THR A 57 4.53 -11.36 20.26
N ASP A 58 3.60 -12.23 19.90
CA ASP A 58 3.44 -12.75 18.54
C ASP A 58 2.61 -11.84 17.62
N GLY A 59 2.00 -10.79 18.19
CA GLY A 59 1.15 -9.83 17.47
C GLY A 59 -0.32 -10.22 17.35
N ALA A 60 -0.71 -11.36 17.94
CA ALA A 60 -2.13 -11.71 18.06
C ALA A 60 -2.80 -10.82 19.12
N ILE A 61 -4.03 -10.44 18.88
CA ILE A 61 -4.88 -9.75 19.87
C ILE A 61 -6.10 -10.63 20.16
N SER A 62 -6.62 -10.53 21.38
CA SER A 62 -7.83 -11.24 21.77
C SER A 62 -9.05 -10.71 21.00
N GLU A 63 -10.09 -11.54 20.90
CA GLU A 63 -11.37 -11.11 20.33
C GLU A 63 -11.97 -9.95 21.16
N ALA A 64 -11.81 -9.99 22.48
CA ALA A 64 -12.24 -8.93 23.39
C ALA A 64 -11.50 -7.63 23.10
N ALA A 65 -10.16 -7.67 22.90
CA ALA A 65 -9.37 -6.51 22.56
C ALA A 65 -9.75 -5.95 21.17
N THR A 66 -10.02 -6.81 20.18
CA THR A 66 -10.48 -6.37 18.85
C THR A 66 -11.79 -5.58 18.97
N ALA A 67 -12.80 -6.16 19.64
CA ALA A 67 -14.09 -5.50 19.82
C ALA A 67 -13.99 -4.19 20.65
N ALA A 68 -13.12 -4.18 21.66
CA ALA A 68 -12.89 -2.98 22.48
C ALA A 68 -12.21 -1.87 21.70
N ILE A 69 -11.24 -2.20 20.84
CA ILE A 69 -10.58 -1.23 19.94
C ILE A 69 -11.59 -0.67 18.93
N GLU A 70 -12.42 -1.49 18.33
CA GLU A 70 -13.48 -1.04 17.42
C GLU A 70 -14.42 -0.05 18.11
N ALA A 71 -14.92 -0.40 19.31
CA ALA A 71 -15.79 0.47 20.10
C ALA A 71 -15.08 1.79 20.51
N LEU A 72 -13.79 1.73 20.83
CA LEU A 72 -12.99 2.91 21.12
C LEU A 72 -12.93 3.84 19.91
N LEU A 73 -12.62 3.28 18.73
CA LEU A 73 -12.50 4.05 17.50
C LEU A 73 -13.83 4.66 17.06
N GLU A 74 -14.94 3.94 17.20
CA GLU A 74 -16.29 4.49 16.97
C GLU A 74 -16.59 5.69 17.89
N ARG A 75 -16.15 5.62 19.15
CA ARG A 75 -16.38 6.69 20.12
C ARG A 75 -15.49 7.91 19.87
N GLU A 76 -14.22 7.71 19.54
CA GLU A 76 -13.20 8.77 19.46
C GLU A 76 -13.10 9.38 18.05
N LEU A 77 -13.40 8.62 16.99
CA LEU A 77 -13.25 9.08 15.61
C LEU A 77 -14.59 9.52 15.02
N HIS A 78 -14.85 10.82 15.13
CA HIS A 78 -16.01 11.42 14.49
C HIS A 78 -15.66 11.87 13.06
N VAL A 79 -16.18 11.14 12.06
CA VAL A 79 -16.03 11.49 10.66
C VAL A 79 -17.38 12.02 10.15
N PRO A 80 -17.51 13.33 9.94
CA PRO A 80 -18.75 13.90 9.43
C PRO A 80 -19.00 13.46 7.98
N GLU A 81 -20.28 13.47 7.59
CA GLU A 81 -20.63 13.32 6.17
C GLU A 81 -20.08 14.52 5.39
N PRO A 82 -19.39 14.28 4.26
CA PRO A 82 -18.86 15.37 3.45
C PRO A 82 -20.00 16.18 2.82
N ALA A 83 -19.84 17.49 2.84
CA ALA A 83 -20.81 18.39 2.20
C ALA A 83 -20.80 18.20 0.66
N ASP A 84 -21.94 18.46 0.00
CA ASP A 84 -22.06 18.32 -1.46
C ASP A 84 -21.01 19.16 -2.21
N ALA A 85 -20.71 20.36 -1.70
CA ALA A 85 -19.68 21.22 -2.28
C ALA A 85 -18.28 20.62 -2.18
N GLU A 86 -17.97 19.86 -1.14
CA GLU A 86 -16.69 19.15 -0.98
C GLU A 86 -16.62 17.97 -1.95
N CYS A 87 -17.70 17.20 -2.06
CA CYS A 87 -17.82 16.12 -3.02
C CYS A 87 -17.62 16.62 -4.46
N ARG A 88 -18.22 17.76 -4.84
CA ARG A 88 -18.04 18.34 -6.18
C ARG A 88 -16.60 18.79 -6.43
N ARG A 89 -15.95 19.40 -5.45
CA ARG A 89 -14.52 19.80 -5.56
C ARG A 89 -13.64 18.57 -5.73
N TYR A 90 -13.88 17.54 -4.93
CA TYR A 90 -13.12 16.28 -5.01
C TYR A 90 -13.31 15.60 -6.37
N TYR A 91 -14.56 15.48 -6.84
CA TYR A 91 -14.89 14.95 -8.16
C TYR A 91 -14.18 15.72 -9.28
N SER A 92 -14.21 17.05 -9.25
CA SER A 92 -13.56 17.89 -10.27
C SER A 92 -12.05 17.70 -10.29
N ALA A 93 -11.41 17.53 -9.11
CA ALA A 93 -9.98 17.29 -9.01
C ALA A 93 -9.58 15.88 -9.43
N HIS A 94 -10.50 14.90 -9.38
CA HIS A 94 -10.23 13.48 -9.64
C HIS A 94 -11.13 12.93 -10.76
N ALA A 95 -11.59 13.78 -11.67
CA ALA A 95 -12.57 13.43 -12.71
C ALA A 95 -12.15 12.19 -13.53
N ALA A 96 -10.86 12.05 -13.82
CA ALA A 96 -10.32 10.91 -14.56
C ALA A 96 -10.58 9.55 -13.89
N GLN A 97 -10.68 9.50 -12.54
CA GLN A 97 -10.97 8.28 -11.79
C GLN A 97 -12.45 7.83 -11.90
N TYR A 98 -13.33 8.71 -12.40
CA TYR A 98 -14.75 8.47 -12.56
C TYR A 98 -15.15 8.32 -14.04
N HIS A 99 -14.22 7.86 -14.88
CA HIS A 99 -14.52 7.42 -16.24
C HIS A 99 -14.86 5.93 -16.25
N THR A 100 -15.76 5.53 -17.17
CA THR A 100 -16.08 4.13 -17.45
C THR A 100 -15.67 3.76 -18.86
N GLY A 101 -15.29 2.51 -19.06
CA GLY A 101 -14.88 2.01 -20.37
C GLY A 101 -13.53 2.54 -20.86
N GLU A 102 -12.69 3.07 -19.96
CA GLU A 102 -11.30 3.35 -20.31
C GLU A 102 -10.61 2.04 -20.69
N ARG A 103 -9.89 2.06 -21.81
CA ARG A 103 -9.06 0.94 -22.28
C ARG A 103 -7.62 1.40 -22.35
N VAL A 104 -6.72 0.54 -21.91
CA VAL A 104 -5.29 0.80 -21.92
C VAL A 104 -4.58 -0.32 -22.67
N HIS A 105 -3.81 0.03 -23.71
CA HIS A 105 -2.89 -0.91 -24.34
C HIS A 105 -1.58 -0.87 -23.57
N LEU A 106 -1.20 -1.98 -22.96
CA LEU A 106 -0.03 -2.03 -22.10
C LEU A 106 0.77 -3.33 -22.24
N ARG A 107 2.03 -3.22 -21.84
CA ARG A 107 2.94 -4.35 -21.63
C ARG A 107 3.37 -4.38 -20.16
N HIS A 108 3.69 -5.59 -19.65
CA HIS A 108 4.25 -5.70 -18.33
C HIS A 108 5.37 -6.73 -18.20
N ILE A 109 6.21 -6.55 -17.17
CA ILE A 109 7.17 -7.55 -16.69
C ILE A 109 6.73 -7.90 -15.28
N LEU A 110 6.31 -9.15 -15.06
CA LEU A 110 5.86 -9.62 -13.75
C LEU A 110 7.04 -10.26 -12.99
N PHE A 111 7.29 -9.81 -11.80
CA PHE A 111 8.12 -10.44 -10.81
C PHE A 111 7.22 -11.07 -9.74
N ALA A 112 6.91 -12.36 -9.91
CA ALA A 112 5.93 -13.04 -9.09
C ALA A 112 6.42 -13.26 -7.66
N VAL A 113 5.56 -12.97 -6.68
CA VAL A 113 5.78 -13.30 -5.26
C VAL A 113 5.17 -14.66 -4.99
N THR A 114 6.04 -15.65 -4.74
CA THR A 114 5.64 -17.02 -4.39
C THR A 114 6.13 -17.36 -2.98
N PRO A 115 5.53 -18.36 -2.31
CA PRO A 115 5.99 -18.78 -0.99
C PRO A 115 7.49 -19.08 -0.97
N GLY A 116 8.23 -18.51 -0.01
CA GLY A 116 9.68 -18.71 0.14
C GLY A 116 10.57 -17.78 -0.67
N VAL A 117 10.01 -16.86 -1.46
CA VAL A 117 10.79 -15.84 -2.20
C VAL A 117 11.30 -14.77 -1.24
N ASP A 118 12.57 -14.41 -1.38
CA ASP A 118 13.16 -13.24 -0.75
C ASP A 118 12.61 -11.96 -1.44
N VAL A 119 11.61 -11.34 -0.82
CA VAL A 119 10.91 -10.17 -1.36
C VAL A 119 11.86 -8.99 -1.56
N VAL A 120 12.88 -8.82 -0.71
CA VAL A 120 13.85 -7.72 -0.82
C VAL A 120 14.71 -7.88 -2.08
N LYS A 121 15.19 -9.09 -2.33
CA LYS A 121 15.96 -9.38 -3.56
C LYS A 121 15.08 -9.28 -4.81
N LEU A 122 13.83 -9.74 -4.73
CA LEU A 122 12.88 -9.64 -5.83
C LEU A 122 12.61 -8.18 -6.20
N ARG A 123 12.34 -7.35 -5.20
CA ARG A 123 12.13 -5.91 -5.37
C ARG A 123 13.33 -5.23 -6.02
N LYS A 124 14.54 -5.52 -5.54
CA LYS A 124 15.77 -4.97 -6.13
C LYS A 124 15.94 -5.37 -7.60
N ARG A 125 15.60 -6.62 -7.96
CA ARG A 125 15.58 -7.05 -9.37
C ARG A 125 14.57 -6.27 -10.21
N ALA A 126 13.36 -6.08 -9.68
CA ALA A 126 12.31 -5.34 -10.37
C ALA A 126 12.68 -3.85 -10.55
N GLU A 127 13.27 -3.23 -9.53
CA GLU A 127 13.77 -1.84 -9.59
C GLU A 127 14.91 -1.70 -10.61
N THR A 128 15.84 -2.66 -10.66
CA THR A 128 16.91 -2.67 -11.68
C THR A 128 16.31 -2.77 -13.08
N ALA A 129 15.37 -3.69 -13.31
CA ALA A 129 14.71 -3.83 -14.59
C ALA A 129 13.94 -2.56 -15.00
N LEU A 130 13.26 -1.91 -14.04
CA LEU A 130 12.57 -0.64 -14.27
C LEU A 130 13.54 0.45 -14.73
N LEU A 131 14.67 0.60 -14.08
CA LEU A 131 15.70 1.59 -14.45
C LEU A 131 16.28 1.28 -15.84
N ASP A 132 16.59 0.02 -16.10
CA ASP A 132 17.16 -0.40 -17.39
C ASP A 132 16.23 -0.07 -18.56
N VAL A 133 14.94 -0.44 -18.46
CA VAL A 133 13.98 -0.17 -19.55
C VAL A 133 13.70 1.32 -19.73
N ARG A 134 13.68 2.10 -18.64
CA ARG A 134 13.48 3.57 -18.71
C ARG A 134 14.67 4.30 -19.30
N CYS A 135 15.89 3.87 -18.99
CA CYS A 135 17.10 4.48 -19.58
C CYS A 135 17.13 4.28 -21.10
N HIS A 136 16.58 3.20 -21.61
CA HIS A 136 16.55 2.92 -23.05
C HIS A 136 15.34 3.53 -23.77
N ASP A 137 14.22 3.73 -23.08
CA ASP A 137 13.01 4.36 -23.64
C ASP A 137 13.24 5.84 -24.00
N GLY A 138 14.06 6.54 -23.21
CA GLY A 138 14.45 7.94 -23.47
C GLY A 138 15.41 8.15 -24.67
N GLN A 139 15.94 7.09 -25.26
CA GLN A 139 16.86 7.12 -26.40
C GLN A 139 16.21 6.65 -27.70
N ALA A 140 14.97 7.01 -27.95
CA ALA A 140 14.21 6.65 -29.15
C ALA A 140 14.81 7.31 -30.42
N GLY A 141 16.00 6.82 -30.82
CA GLY A 141 16.60 7.04 -32.14
C GLY A 141 16.45 5.79 -32.99
N ALA A 142 16.27 5.96 -34.29
CA ALA A 142 16.10 4.89 -35.27
C ALA A 142 17.22 3.83 -35.15
N GLY A 143 16.92 2.69 -34.54
CA GLY A 143 17.85 1.56 -34.38
C GLY A 143 17.82 0.88 -33.01
N ASN A 144 17.08 1.36 -32.04
CA ASN A 144 17.07 0.75 -30.72
C ASN A 144 16.06 -0.41 -30.69
N ALA A 145 16.60 -1.63 -30.55
CA ALA A 145 15.80 -2.83 -30.35
C ALA A 145 14.87 -2.64 -29.15
N ASP A 146 13.65 -3.16 -29.21
CA ASP A 146 12.64 -3.16 -28.16
C ASP A 146 13.23 -3.69 -26.82
N ALA A 147 13.83 -2.77 -26.04
CA ALA A 147 14.49 -3.09 -24.79
C ALA A 147 13.50 -3.63 -23.75
N PHE A 148 12.28 -3.07 -23.71
CA PHE A 148 11.23 -3.56 -22.83
C PHE A 148 10.83 -5.00 -23.18
N GLY A 149 10.54 -5.27 -24.44
CA GLY A 149 10.16 -6.61 -24.88
C GLY A 149 11.27 -7.65 -24.66
N LYS A 150 12.54 -7.25 -24.83
CA LYS A 150 13.68 -8.10 -24.49
C LYS A 150 13.70 -8.43 -23.01
N SER A 151 13.61 -7.42 -22.15
CA SER A 151 13.57 -7.61 -20.69
C SER A 151 12.37 -8.44 -20.25
N ALA A 152 11.21 -8.26 -20.90
CA ALA A 152 10.03 -9.05 -20.61
C ALA A 152 10.23 -10.55 -20.91
N ARG A 153 10.87 -10.88 -22.05
CA ARG A 153 11.18 -12.29 -22.40
C ARG A 153 12.17 -12.93 -21.44
N GLU A 154 13.11 -12.15 -20.91
CA GLU A 154 14.16 -12.66 -20.03
C GLU A 154 13.74 -12.73 -18.56
N LEU A 155 12.90 -11.82 -18.08
CA LEU A 155 12.68 -11.59 -16.66
C LEU A 155 11.26 -11.86 -16.18
N SER A 156 10.25 -11.79 -17.09
CA SER A 156 8.85 -11.89 -16.69
C SER A 156 8.45 -13.30 -16.28
N ASN A 157 7.76 -13.40 -15.16
CA ASN A 157 7.11 -14.64 -14.74
C ASN A 157 5.69 -14.82 -15.33
N CYS A 158 5.20 -13.84 -16.11
CA CYS A 158 3.93 -13.95 -16.81
C CYS A 158 4.12 -14.65 -18.16
N PRO A 159 3.18 -15.50 -18.60
CA PRO A 159 3.22 -16.09 -19.96
C PRO A 159 3.36 -15.06 -21.08
N SER A 160 2.77 -13.86 -20.93
CA SER A 160 2.93 -12.76 -21.89
C SER A 160 4.38 -12.33 -22.11
N GLY A 161 5.29 -12.69 -21.19
CA GLY A 161 6.72 -12.43 -21.34
C GLY A 161 7.29 -12.96 -22.66
N ALA A 162 6.82 -14.12 -23.14
CA ALA A 162 7.22 -14.71 -24.43
C ALA A 162 6.94 -13.77 -25.62
N GLU A 163 5.88 -12.96 -25.53
CA GLU A 163 5.45 -11.98 -26.52
C GLU A 163 5.89 -10.54 -26.16
N GLY A 164 6.98 -10.40 -25.38
CA GLY A 164 7.50 -9.11 -24.99
C GLY A 164 6.69 -8.39 -23.91
N GLY A 165 5.87 -9.14 -23.17
CA GLY A 165 5.04 -8.64 -22.08
C GLY A 165 3.70 -8.07 -22.51
N ASP A 166 3.35 -8.13 -23.80
CA ASP A 166 2.13 -7.52 -24.33
C ASP A 166 0.86 -8.16 -23.74
N LEU A 167 -0.04 -7.31 -23.24
CA LEU A 167 -1.38 -7.67 -22.75
C LEU A 167 -2.49 -7.18 -23.69
N GLY A 168 -2.13 -6.42 -24.74
CA GLY A 168 -3.09 -5.80 -25.63
C GLY A 168 -3.90 -4.70 -24.94
N TRP A 169 -5.13 -4.47 -25.45
CA TRP A 169 -6.09 -3.55 -24.85
C TRP A 169 -6.85 -4.23 -23.73
N VAL A 170 -6.72 -3.68 -22.51
CA VAL A 170 -7.39 -4.19 -21.32
C VAL A 170 -8.26 -3.10 -20.69
N GLU A 171 -9.29 -3.51 -19.98
CA GLU A 171 -10.13 -2.67 -19.13
C GLU A 171 -9.81 -2.88 -17.66
N ALA A 172 -10.21 -1.94 -16.80
CA ALA A 172 -9.95 -2.05 -15.37
C ALA A 172 -10.57 -3.32 -14.74
N ALA A 173 -11.71 -3.76 -15.27
CA ALA A 173 -12.40 -4.98 -14.83
C ALA A 173 -11.64 -6.28 -15.15
N ASP A 174 -10.76 -6.26 -16.15
CA ASP A 174 -9.94 -7.42 -16.56
C ASP A 174 -8.67 -7.56 -15.70
N CYS A 175 -8.39 -6.58 -14.86
CA CYS A 175 -7.17 -6.49 -14.07
C CYS A 175 -7.41 -6.77 -12.58
N ALA A 176 -6.35 -7.17 -11.88
CA ALA A 176 -6.39 -7.17 -10.42
C ALA A 176 -6.68 -5.75 -9.90
N PRO A 177 -7.56 -5.58 -8.89
CA PRO A 177 -7.98 -4.25 -8.43
C PRO A 177 -6.83 -3.32 -8.03
N GLU A 178 -5.76 -3.88 -7.45
CA GLU A 178 -4.57 -3.15 -7.05
C GLU A 178 -3.80 -2.63 -8.28
N PHE A 179 -3.67 -3.46 -9.30
CA PHE A 179 -3.04 -3.11 -10.58
C PHE A 179 -3.87 -2.06 -11.33
N ALA A 180 -5.20 -2.26 -11.38
CA ALA A 180 -6.10 -1.33 -12.05
C ALA A 180 -6.02 0.08 -11.46
N ARG A 181 -5.98 0.22 -10.13
CA ARG A 181 -5.87 1.52 -9.45
C ARG A 181 -4.61 2.31 -9.80
N GLU A 182 -3.52 1.61 -10.11
CA GLU A 182 -2.23 2.24 -10.45
C GLU A 182 -2.10 2.59 -11.94
N VAL A 183 -2.90 1.95 -12.79
CA VAL A 183 -2.77 2.07 -14.24
C VAL A 183 -3.88 2.91 -14.86
N PHE A 184 -5.12 2.74 -14.41
CA PHE A 184 -6.29 3.44 -14.97
C PHE A 184 -6.55 4.78 -14.28
N GLY A 185 -7.24 5.70 -14.94
CA GLY A 185 -7.54 7.03 -14.41
C GLY A 185 -6.34 7.99 -14.40
N HIS A 186 -5.26 7.66 -15.10
CA HIS A 186 -4.04 8.47 -15.22
C HIS A 186 -3.77 8.82 -16.67
N ALA A 187 -2.95 9.85 -16.91
CA ALA A 187 -2.60 10.31 -18.27
C ALA A 187 -1.24 9.78 -18.75
N GLU A 188 -0.53 9.02 -17.92
CA GLU A 188 0.83 8.57 -18.19
C GLU A 188 0.89 7.61 -19.39
N ILE A 189 1.84 7.86 -20.29
CA ILE A 189 2.18 7.02 -21.44
C ILE A 189 3.67 6.67 -21.33
N GLY A 190 4.07 5.50 -21.83
CA GLY A 190 5.42 4.96 -21.71
C GLY A 190 5.62 4.13 -20.45
N VAL A 191 6.88 3.88 -20.09
CA VAL A 191 7.23 3.09 -18.90
C VAL A 191 6.93 3.89 -17.63
N LEU A 192 6.02 3.39 -16.80
CA LEU A 192 5.65 4.05 -15.56
C LEU A 192 6.89 4.24 -14.65
N PRO A 193 7.01 5.39 -13.94
CA PRO A 193 8.20 5.69 -13.14
C PRO A 193 8.28 4.93 -11.81
N ARG A 194 7.37 4.00 -11.58
CA ARG A 194 7.21 3.24 -10.35
C ARG A 194 6.90 1.78 -10.62
N LEU A 195 7.18 0.91 -9.66
CA LEU A 195 6.68 -0.45 -9.65
C LEU A 195 5.19 -0.44 -9.31
N VAL A 196 4.42 -1.20 -10.05
CA VAL A 196 3.01 -1.44 -9.77
C VAL A 196 2.89 -2.72 -8.96
N HIS A 197 2.15 -2.66 -7.86
CA HIS A 197 1.93 -3.78 -6.96
C HIS A 197 0.60 -4.46 -7.22
N SER A 198 0.57 -5.78 -7.13
CA SER A 198 -0.66 -6.56 -7.14
C SER A 198 -0.50 -7.81 -6.27
N ARG A 199 -1.60 -8.55 -6.09
CA ARG A 199 -1.57 -9.86 -5.43
C ARG A 199 -0.68 -10.89 -6.11
N PHE A 200 -0.27 -10.67 -7.35
CA PHE A 200 0.62 -11.56 -8.08
C PHE A 200 2.10 -11.22 -7.88
N GLY A 201 2.41 -10.01 -7.45
CA GLY A 201 3.76 -9.53 -7.25
C GLY A 201 3.99 -8.09 -7.71
N LEU A 202 5.22 -7.82 -8.15
CA LEU A 202 5.68 -6.52 -8.63
C LEU A 202 5.67 -6.49 -10.15
N HIS A 203 5.19 -5.39 -10.73
CA HIS A 203 5.14 -5.21 -12.17
C HIS A 203 5.92 -3.98 -12.59
N VAL A 204 6.72 -4.11 -13.64
CA VAL A 204 7.16 -2.99 -14.47
C VAL A 204 6.16 -2.86 -15.61
N VAL A 205 5.57 -1.69 -15.80
CA VAL A 205 4.47 -1.46 -16.74
C VAL A 205 4.88 -0.41 -17.77
N ASP A 206 4.61 -0.70 -19.03
CA ASP A 206 4.74 0.21 -20.17
C ASP A 206 3.37 0.44 -20.82
N VAL A 207 2.88 1.66 -20.72
CA VAL A 207 1.60 2.07 -21.30
C VAL A 207 1.83 2.55 -22.74
N ARG A 208 1.37 1.78 -23.72
CA ARG A 208 1.55 2.06 -25.15
C ARG A 208 0.55 3.07 -25.69
N ALA A 209 -0.69 2.94 -25.27
CA ALA A 209 -1.76 3.82 -25.69
C ALA A 209 -2.91 3.79 -24.69
N ARG A 210 -3.70 4.86 -24.67
CA ARG A 210 -4.94 4.95 -23.88
C ARG A 210 -6.10 5.33 -24.78
N GLN A 211 -7.22 4.70 -24.56
CA GLN A 211 -8.50 5.11 -25.08
C GLN A 211 -9.31 5.62 -23.88
N PRO A 212 -9.57 6.93 -23.81
CA PRO A 212 -10.29 7.49 -22.66
C PRO A 212 -11.69 6.89 -22.61
N GLY A 213 -12.15 6.61 -21.39
CA GLY A 213 -13.52 6.22 -21.13
C GLY A 213 -14.48 7.42 -21.16
N GLU A 214 -15.76 7.14 -21.00
CA GLU A 214 -16.77 8.16 -20.84
C GLU A 214 -16.80 8.69 -19.40
N ALA A 215 -16.83 10.01 -19.24
CA ALA A 215 -16.96 10.64 -17.95
C ALA A 215 -18.34 10.38 -17.35
N GLN A 216 -18.39 9.78 -16.17
CA GLN A 216 -19.62 9.66 -15.42
C GLN A 216 -20.01 11.02 -14.82
N SER A 217 -21.30 11.36 -14.85
CA SER A 217 -21.77 12.59 -14.20
C SER A 217 -21.54 12.53 -12.68
N PHE A 218 -21.36 13.70 -12.05
CA PHE A 218 -21.23 13.78 -10.60
C PHE A 218 -22.39 13.07 -9.87
N ASP A 219 -23.61 13.24 -10.34
CA ASP A 219 -24.79 12.64 -9.70
C ASP A 219 -24.77 11.11 -9.74
N ALA A 220 -24.21 10.51 -10.79
CA ALA A 220 -24.05 9.07 -10.90
C ALA A 220 -23.00 8.52 -9.91
N VAL A 221 -21.95 9.29 -9.60
CA VAL A 221 -20.83 8.84 -8.74
C VAL A 221 -20.81 9.50 -7.37
N ARG A 222 -21.79 10.32 -7.02
CA ARG A 222 -21.86 11.10 -5.78
C ARG A 222 -21.58 10.26 -4.54
N ASN A 223 -22.20 9.08 -4.44
CA ASN A 223 -22.02 8.19 -3.29
C ASN A 223 -20.61 7.62 -3.23
N ALA A 224 -20.00 7.29 -4.36
CA ALA A 224 -18.63 6.81 -4.43
C ALA A 224 -17.63 7.91 -4.03
N VAL A 225 -17.87 9.14 -4.46
CA VAL A 225 -17.09 10.33 -4.07
C VAL A 225 -17.19 10.58 -2.57
N ALA A 226 -18.41 10.57 -2.02
CA ALA A 226 -18.62 10.78 -0.58
C ALA A 226 -17.93 9.70 0.25
N LEU A 227 -18.01 8.44 -0.17
CA LEU A 227 -17.32 7.33 0.49
C LEU A 227 -15.79 7.49 0.45
N ALA A 228 -15.22 7.91 -0.70
CA ALA A 228 -13.80 8.16 -0.84
C ALA A 228 -13.32 9.27 0.11
N LEU A 229 -14.04 10.37 0.19
CA LEU A 229 -13.76 11.48 1.12
C LEU A 229 -13.86 11.05 2.58
N ARG A 230 -14.92 10.32 2.94
CA ARG A 230 -15.08 9.79 4.31
C ARG A 230 -13.91 8.89 4.69
N ARG A 231 -13.52 8.00 3.78
CA ARG A 231 -12.36 7.11 4.00
C ARG A 231 -11.08 7.90 4.22
N GLN A 232 -10.82 8.93 3.42
CA GLN A 232 -9.65 9.80 3.56
C GLN A 232 -9.66 10.55 4.90
N THR A 233 -10.82 11.10 5.29
CA THR A 233 -10.98 11.79 6.58
C THR A 233 -10.79 10.82 7.74
N TYR A 234 -11.34 9.60 7.67
CA TYR A 234 -11.16 8.57 8.68
C TYR A 234 -9.68 8.19 8.87
N VAL A 235 -8.97 7.96 7.78
CA VAL A 235 -7.52 7.62 7.83
C VAL A 235 -6.73 8.77 8.47
N THR A 236 -7.06 10.02 8.15
CA THR A 236 -6.42 11.19 8.73
C THR A 236 -6.72 11.31 10.23
N ALA A 237 -7.98 11.14 10.62
CA ALA A 237 -8.40 11.17 12.02
C ALA A 237 -7.74 10.05 12.84
N MET A 238 -7.68 8.84 12.28
CA MET A 238 -7.00 7.69 12.88
C MET A 238 -5.51 7.99 13.13
N ARG A 239 -4.82 8.53 12.13
CA ARG A 239 -3.41 8.93 12.25
C ARG A 239 -3.23 9.95 13.35
N GLN A 240 -4.05 10.99 13.39
CA GLN A 240 -3.99 12.02 14.43
C GLN A 240 -4.25 11.44 15.82
N TYR A 241 -5.23 10.55 15.95
CA TYR A 241 -5.53 9.89 17.22
C TYR A 241 -4.35 9.02 17.71
N LEU A 242 -3.76 8.21 16.83
CA LEU A 242 -2.56 7.43 17.15
C LEU A 242 -1.38 8.31 17.55
N MET A 243 -1.16 9.44 16.89
CA MET A 243 -0.11 10.41 17.29
C MET A 243 -0.38 11.00 18.68
N LEU A 244 -1.64 11.29 19.02
CA LEU A 244 -2.01 11.76 20.36
C LEU A 244 -1.75 10.69 21.43
N LEU A 245 -2.06 9.42 21.15
CA LEU A 245 -1.76 8.31 22.04
C LEU A 245 -0.25 8.11 22.21
N ALA A 246 0.49 8.12 21.11
CA ALA A 246 1.95 7.98 21.11
C ALA A 246 2.63 9.12 21.89
N GLY A 247 2.15 10.35 21.74
CA GLY A 247 2.67 11.51 22.48
C GLY A 247 2.45 11.46 24.00
N LYS A 248 1.54 10.61 24.48
CA LYS A 248 1.28 10.37 25.92
C LYS A 248 1.94 9.10 26.45
N ALA A 249 2.47 8.26 25.57
CA ALA A 249 3.04 6.97 25.89
C ALA A 249 4.57 7.00 25.88
N ILE A 250 5.19 6.06 26.57
CA ILE A 250 6.62 5.77 26.47
C ILE A 250 6.79 4.65 25.45
N VAL A 251 7.29 5.01 24.26
CA VAL A 251 7.55 4.07 23.17
C VAL A 251 9.05 3.89 23.01
N GLU A 252 9.52 2.64 23.12
CA GLU A 252 10.94 2.30 23.08
C GLU A 252 11.24 1.42 21.87
N SER A 253 12.31 1.73 21.15
CA SER A 253 12.83 0.98 20.00
C SER A 253 11.87 0.86 18.79
N VAL A 254 10.93 1.80 18.65
CA VAL A 254 10.02 1.92 17.50
C VAL A 254 9.97 3.36 17.03
N ASP A 255 10.18 3.57 15.74
CA ASP A 255 9.98 4.87 15.10
C ASP A 255 8.54 4.92 14.52
N LEU A 256 7.67 5.70 15.15
CA LEU A 256 6.28 5.88 14.75
C LEU A 256 6.11 7.00 13.71
N ASP A 257 7.10 7.89 13.55
CA ASP A 257 7.02 9.06 12.66
C ASP A 257 7.42 8.71 11.20
N ALA A 258 8.13 7.60 11.00
CA ALA A 258 8.63 7.18 9.69
C ALA A 258 7.56 6.61 8.74
N ALA A 259 6.28 6.70 9.07
CA ALA A 259 5.20 6.10 8.26
C ALA A 259 4.56 7.12 7.32
N ASP A 260 4.95 7.09 6.04
CA ASP A 260 4.20 7.73 4.96
C ASP A 260 2.95 6.94 4.52
N THR A 261 2.73 5.75 5.06
CA THR A 261 1.67 4.83 4.62
C THR A 261 0.61 4.64 5.71
N PRO A 262 -0.67 4.76 5.39
CA PRO A 262 -1.74 4.48 6.36
C PRO A 262 -1.77 2.99 6.74
N LEU A 263 -1.98 2.72 8.03
CA LEU A 263 -2.05 1.39 8.65
C LEU A 263 -3.26 0.54 8.24
N VAL A 264 -3.93 0.87 7.15
CA VAL A 264 -5.09 0.13 6.64
C VAL A 264 -4.75 -0.42 5.26
N GLN A 265 -4.45 -1.70 5.22
CA GLN A 265 -4.53 -2.51 4.01
C GLN A 265 -5.91 -3.13 3.89
#